data_56a672773b799a53063f723c002bdfb9
#
_entry.id   56a672773b799a53063f723c002bdfb9
#
_cell.length_a   1.000
_cell.length_b   1.000
_cell.length_c   1.000
_cell.angle_alpha   90.00
_cell.angle_beta   90.00
_cell.angle_gamma   90.00
#
_symmetry.space_group_name_H-M   'P 1'
#
loop_
_entity.id
_entity.type
_entity.pdbx_description
1 polymer ?
#
loop_
_entity_poly.entity_id
_entity_poly.type
_entity_poly.pdbx_seq_one_letter_code
_entity_poly.pdbx_strand_id
1 'polypeptide(L)'
;YCNDMEYSRTIFPNILGHRSRLDAESGAEYLLLSVIHGLLNGECSPEIRLLGCSVLASPCQDDKMIKPCRSTCDALRRDCAHAFEAIEMAWPYFLDCDRFFASNEEGCFDPLAGLKARQELEMSSLSPEEPSTIIQFTYTSNTQMYSLLKRTAAKCAQISRVYSIGRSTEGRDLLVIEFSNNPGQHELLEPEIKLVANMHGNEVLGRQLVIYMAQYLCSEYILGNQRIQTIINTTRIHILASMNPDGYELAASEVEDNSDPELGHLLNGWTNGRTNAQNIDLNRNFPDLTSIFYRNRRSRHYRIDHVAIPDAYWFGKVAPETYAVMKWIRSLPFVQSASLHGGDLVVSYPFDFSRHPQEERMFSPTPDEQILKQLARTYADAHATMSNNDTERCGASFYRTRGIINGALWYSFAGGMSDFNYLHTNCLEITVELGCDKFPSEAELYPEWKRNKEPLLSFIESVHRGIKGVVQDVGGNGIKGATISVRGIRKDVTTAEDGDYWRLLNPGTHILTATAKGYSRVSKRVYLPHNMDKAGRVDFVLEKVGIFVFIILFKQFHSNILFYISFLDTWDRFDPYNQFERYSEPDVSEGGLERQEKPWWWTYFSQSGISPPHWLLRSV
;
A
#
# COMPACT_ATOMS: atom_id res chain seq x y z
N TYR A 1 -14.58 -12.68 -27.24
CA TYR A 1 -14.19 -13.32 -25.96
C TYR A 1 -13.17 -14.46 -26.16
N CYS A 2 -13.11 -15.12 -27.32
CA CYS A 2 -12.26 -16.27 -27.62
C CYS A 2 -11.37 -16.04 -28.85
N ASN A 3 -10.87 -14.83 -29.04
CA ASN A 3 -10.06 -14.46 -30.23
C ASN A 3 -8.59 -14.91 -30.13
N ASP A 4 -8.13 -15.27 -28.94
CA ASP A 4 -6.72 -15.55 -28.64
C ASP A 4 -6.42 -17.07 -28.65
N MET A 5 -7.33 -17.88 -29.21
CA MET A 5 -7.11 -19.32 -29.31
C MET A 5 -6.12 -19.64 -30.43
N GLU A 6 -5.24 -20.61 -30.20
CA GLU A 6 -4.14 -20.97 -31.13
C GLU A 6 -4.61 -21.74 -32.40
N TYR A 7 -5.92 -21.97 -32.56
CA TYR A 7 -6.50 -22.63 -33.71
C TYR A 7 -7.45 -21.71 -34.47
N SER A 8 -7.46 -21.85 -35.79
CA SER A 8 -8.26 -21.03 -36.71
C SER A 8 -9.58 -21.66 -37.13
N ARG A 9 -9.83 -22.93 -36.77
CA ARG A 9 -11.03 -23.66 -37.18
C ARG A 9 -11.74 -24.26 -35.98
N THR A 10 -13.05 -24.05 -35.94
CA THR A 10 -13.96 -24.60 -34.92
C THR A 10 -15.06 -25.41 -35.61
N ILE A 11 -15.66 -26.35 -34.90
CA ILE A 11 -16.71 -27.23 -35.42
C ILE A 11 -17.98 -27.12 -34.58
N PHE A 12 -19.13 -27.30 -35.27
CA PHE A 12 -20.43 -27.43 -34.62
C PHE A 12 -21.10 -28.76 -35.05
N PRO A 13 -21.84 -29.45 -34.13
CA PRO A 13 -22.05 -29.02 -32.75
C PRO A 13 -20.74 -29.02 -31.92
N ASN A 14 -20.58 -28.05 -31.04
CA ASN A 14 -19.44 -27.98 -30.12
C ASN A 14 -19.58 -29.06 -28.99
N ILE A 15 -18.60 -29.13 -28.11
CA ILE A 15 -18.59 -30.07 -26.96
C ILE A 15 -19.83 -29.94 -26.07
N LEU A 16 -20.38 -28.73 -25.93
CA LEU A 16 -21.60 -28.48 -25.14
C LEU A 16 -22.89 -28.75 -25.90
N GLY A 17 -22.82 -29.14 -27.19
CA GLY A 17 -23.97 -29.46 -28.02
C GLY A 17 -24.61 -28.25 -28.73
N HIS A 18 -24.02 -27.08 -28.71
CA HIS A 18 -24.47 -25.91 -29.47
C HIS A 18 -24.31 -26.18 -30.98
N ARG A 19 -25.37 -25.91 -31.76
CA ARG A 19 -25.45 -26.28 -33.16
C ARG A 19 -24.95 -25.23 -34.13
N SER A 20 -24.76 -23.99 -33.64
CA SER A 20 -24.29 -22.87 -34.43
C SER A 20 -23.44 -21.91 -33.58
N ARG A 21 -22.72 -21.01 -34.28
CA ARG A 21 -21.97 -19.93 -33.65
C ARG A 21 -22.86 -19.04 -32.79
N LEU A 22 -24.05 -18.69 -33.29
CA LEU A 22 -25.00 -17.83 -32.59
C LEU A 22 -25.53 -18.48 -31.32
N ASP A 23 -25.71 -19.80 -31.34
CA ASP A 23 -26.14 -20.61 -30.22
C ASP A 23 -25.04 -20.68 -29.15
N ALA A 24 -23.78 -20.82 -29.59
CA ALA A 24 -22.63 -20.79 -28.68
C ALA A 24 -22.37 -19.39 -28.11
N GLU A 25 -22.54 -18.32 -28.88
CA GLU A 25 -22.38 -16.93 -28.43
C GLU A 25 -23.44 -16.55 -27.38
N SER A 26 -24.71 -16.95 -27.54
CA SER A 26 -25.74 -16.72 -26.54
C SER A 26 -25.53 -17.53 -25.26
N GLY A 27 -24.97 -18.73 -25.36
CA GLY A 27 -24.54 -19.52 -24.22
C GLY A 27 -23.31 -18.92 -23.51
N ALA A 28 -22.39 -18.33 -24.28
CA ALA A 28 -21.18 -17.71 -23.79
C ALA A 28 -21.43 -16.46 -22.94
N GLU A 29 -22.42 -15.65 -23.30
CA GLU A 29 -22.79 -14.45 -22.53
C GLU A 29 -23.18 -14.78 -21.10
N TYR A 30 -23.93 -15.85 -20.90
CA TYR A 30 -24.33 -16.29 -19.57
C TYR A 30 -23.19 -16.97 -18.79
N LEU A 31 -22.41 -17.85 -19.47
CA LEU A 31 -21.40 -18.67 -18.82
C LEU A 31 -20.07 -17.95 -18.60
N LEU A 32 -19.63 -17.12 -19.57
CA LEU A 32 -18.35 -16.40 -19.50
C LEU A 32 -18.45 -15.10 -18.70
N LEU A 33 -19.56 -14.37 -18.79
CA LEU A 33 -19.71 -13.10 -18.10
C LEU A 33 -20.10 -13.25 -16.63
N SER A 34 -20.94 -14.22 -16.27
CA SER A 34 -21.38 -14.35 -14.88
C SER A 34 -20.43 -15.22 -14.03
N VAL A 35 -19.93 -16.31 -14.58
CA VAL A 35 -19.11 -17.28 -13.81
C VAL A 35 -17.62 -16.96 -13.93
N ILE A 36 -17.09 -16.79 -15.14
CA ILE A 36 -15.65 -16.56 -15.32
C ILE A 36 -15.25 -15.17 -14.86
N HIS A 37 -16.09 -14.16 -15.04
CA HIS A 37 -15.82 -12.82 -14.49
C HIS A 37 -15.82 -12.82 -12.95
N GLY A 38 -16.73 -13.55 -12.34
CA GLY A 38 -16.75 -13.77 -10.89
C GLY A 38 -15.49 -14.50 -10.38
N LEU A 39 -15.00 -15.48 -11.14
CA LEU A 39 -13.80 -16.25 -10.81
C LEU A 39 -12.49 -15.47 -11.02
N LEU A 40 -12.42 -14.64 -12.06
CA LEU A 40 -11.27 -13.77 -12.29
C LEU A 40 -11.15 -12.68 -11.21
N ASN A 41 -12.28 -12.23 -10.65
CA ASN A 41 -12.30 -11.34 -9.50
C ASN A 41 -11.95 -12.05 -8.17
N GLY A 42 -12.00 -13.38 -8.13
CA GLY A 42 -11.78 -14.24 -6.96
C GLY A 42 -10.39 -14.90 -6.87
N GLU A 43 -9.37 -14.39 -7.59
CA GLU A 43 -7.98 -14.93 -7.56
C GLU A 43 -7.80 -16.30 -8.27
N CYS A 44 -8.72 -16.72 -9.14
CA CYS A 44 -8.52 -17.87 -10.02
C CYS A 44 -7.56 -17.52 -11.18
N SER A 45 -6.82 -18.50 -11.68
CA SER A 45 -5.92 -18.31 -12.84
C SER A 45 -6.66 -17.72 -14.04
N PRO A 46 -6.12 -16.65 -14.71
CA PRO A 46 -6.71 -16.10 -15.92
C PRO A 46 -6.79 -17.11 -17.07
N GLU A 47 -6.05 -18.20 -17.01
CA GLU A 47 -6.02 -19.30 -17.97
C GLU A 47 -7.34 -20.08 -18.02
N ILE A 48 -8.19 -19.97 -16.99
CA ILE A 48 -9.53 -20.56 -16.96
C ILE A 48 -10.41 -20.06 -18.12
N ARG A 49 -10.14 -18.84 -18.61
CA ARG A 49 -10.81 -18.30 -19.79
C ARG A 49 -10.51 -19.12 -21.05
N LEU A 50 -9.23 -19.49 -21.26
CA LEU A 50 -8.81 -20.30 -22.40
C LEU A 50 -9.40 -21.71 -22.32
N LEU A 51 -9.49 -22.26 -21.13
CA LEU A 51 -10.17 -23.54 -20.90
C LEU A 51 -11.67 -23.45 -21.27
N GLY A 52 -12.37 -22.41 -20.82
CA GLY A 52 -13.76 -22.16 -21.17
C GLY A 52 -13.96 -21.96 -22.69
N CYS A 53 -13.06 -21.21 -23.31
CA CYS A 53 -13.09 -21.01 -24.76
C CYS A 53 -12.84 -22.30 -25.56
N SER A 54 -11.98 -23.20 -25.10
CA SER A 54 -11.74 -24.48 -25.78
C SER A 54 -12.96 -25.41 -25.78
N VAL A 55 -13.87 -25.23 -24.84
CA VAL A 55 -15.14 -25.97 -24.76
C VAL A 55 -16.22 -25.32 -25.62
N LEU A 56 -16.32 -23.98 -25.63
CA LEU A 56 -17.33 -23.22 -26.38
C LEU A 56 -17.04 -23.13 -27.88
N ALA A 57 -15.77 -22.94 -28.24
CA ALA A 57 -15.29 -22.86 -29.61
C ALA A 57 -14.38 -24.06 -29.91
N SER A 58 -14.90 -25.26 -29.80
CA SER A 58 -14.13 -26.51 -29.88
C SER A 58 -13.28 -26.61 -31.14
N PRO A 59 -11.97 -26.90 -31.05
CA PRO A 59 -11.09 -27.05 -32.19
C PRO A 59 -11.46 -28.27 -33.03
N CYS A 60 -11.16 -28.19 -34.33
CA CYS A 60 -11.32 -29.32 -35.23
C CYS A 60 -10.06 -29.58 -36.06
N GLN A 61 -9.78 -30.85 -36.31
CA GLN A 61 -8.76 -31.32 -37.21
C GLN A 61 -9.37 -32.42 -38.10
N ASP A 62 -9.17 -32.31 -39.40
CA ASP A 62 -9.72 -33.25 -40.37
C ASP A 62 -11.25 -33.48 -40.23
N ASP A 63 -11.98 -32.37 -40.03
CA ASP A 63 -13.42 -32.33 -39.80
C ASP A 63 -13.91 -33.14 -38.57
N LYS A 64 -13.02 -33.45 -37.67
CA LYS A 64 -13.34 -34.08 -36.38
C LYS A 64 -13.06 -33.10 -35.24
N MET A 65 -13.96 -33.08 -34.27
CA MET A 65 -13.80 -32.33 -33.03
C MET A 65 -12.69 -32.95 -32.17
N ILE A 66 -11.77 -32.11 -31.68
CA ILE A 66 -10.76 -32.54 -30.72
C ILE A 66 -11.15 -31.96 -29.36
N LYS A 67 -11.22 -32.82 -28.37
CA LYS A 67 -11.50 -32.41 -26.99
C LYS A 67 -10.25 -31.79 -26.35
N PRO A 68 -10.39 -30.77 -25.46
CA PRO A 68 -9.27 -30.26 -24.68
C PRO A 68 -8.76 -31.31 -23.69
N CYS A 69 -7.50 -31.17 -23.26
CA CYS A 69 -6.84 -32.13 -22.39
C CYS A 69 -7.37 -32.08 -20.96
N ARG A 70 -7.70 -33.26 -20.42
CA ARG A 70 -8.16 -33.43 -19.03
C ARG A 70 -7.13 -33.00 -18.00
N SER A 71 -5.84 -33.28 -18.24
CA SER A 71 -4.74 -32.87 -17.35
C SER A 71 -4.70 -31.37 -17.11
N THR A 72 -4.98 -30.55 -18.13
CA THR A 72 -5.04 -29.10 -18.04
C THR A 72 -6.26 -28.64 -17.24
N CYS A 73 -7.42 -29.28 -17.43
CA CYS A 73 -8.61 -29.01 -16.65
C CYS A 73 -8.41 -29.34 -15.16
N ASP A 74 -7.86 -30.51 -14.83
CA ASP A 74 -7.60 -30.93 -13.46
C ASP A 74 -6.54 -30.04 -12.75
N ALA A 75 -5.56 -29.54 -13.48
CA ALA A 75 -4.58 -28.58 -12.96
C ALA A 75 -5.27 -27.26 -12.57
N LEU A 76 -5.99 -26.64 -13.51
CA LEU A 76 -6.70 -25.38 -13.25
C LEU A 76 -7.77 -25.51 -12.16
N ARG A 77 -8.46 -26.67 -12.08
CA ARG A 77 -9.42 -26.94 -11.01
C ARG A 77 -8.76 -26.93 -9.64
N ARG A 78 -7.55 -27.50 -9.49
CA ARG A 78 -6.78 -27.45 -8.23
C ARG A 78 -6.32 -26.03 -7.91
N ASP A 79 -5.77 -25.36 -8.90
CA ASP A 79 -5.22 -24.00 -8.72
C ASP A 79 -6.30 -22.97 -8.37
N CYS A 80 -7.52 -23.18 -8.84
CA CYS A 80 -8.67 -22.32 -8.55
C CYS A 80 -9.52 -22.75 -7.35
N ALA A 81 -9.22 -23.87 -6.70
CA ALA A 81 -10.07 -24.45 -5.63
C ALA A 81 -10.38 -23.43 -4.53
N HIS A 82 -9.39 -22.67 -4.07
CA HIS A 82 -9.54 -21.66 -3.04
C HIS A 82 -10.49 -20.51 -3.44
N ALA A 83 -10.50 -20.14 -4.73
CA ALA A 83 -11.37 -19.08 -5.23
C ALA A 83 -12.85 -19.54 -5.25
N PHE A 84 -13.10 -20.81 -5.54
CA PHE A 84 -14.45 -21.39 -5.49
C PHE A 84 -14.96 -21.55 -4.06
N GLU A 85 -14.10 -21.98 -3.13
CA GLU A 85 -14.43 -22.07 -1.70
C GLU A 85 -14.76 -20.68 -1.12
N ALA A 86 -14.02 -19.64 -1.51
CA ALA A 86 -14.23 -18.28 -1.03
C ALA A 86 -15.60 -17.68 -1.43
N ILE A 87 -16.18 -18.13 -2.55
CA ILE A 87 -17.48 -17.67 -3.05
C ILE A 87 -18.60 -18.71 -2.87
N GLU A 88 -18.34 -19.79 -2.14
CA GLU A 88 -19.27 -20.90 -1.88
C GLU A 88 -19.86 -21.50 -3.16
N MET A 89 -19.09 -21.54 -4.26
CA MET A 89 -19.50 -22.08 -5.55
C MET A 89 -18.82 -23.42 -5.84
N ALA A 90 -19.57 -24.35 -6.45
CA ALA A 90 -19.02 -25.57 -7.00
C ALA A 90 -18.34 -25.34 -8.35
N TRP A 91 -17.41 -26.23 -8.73
CA TRP A 91 -16.80 -26.22 -10.06
C TRP A 91 -17.86 -26.24 -11.17
N PRO A 92 -17.76 -25.34 -12.18
CA PRO A 92 -18.81 -25.18 -13.16
C PRO A 92 -19.06 -26.46 -14.00
N TYR A 93 -20.31 -26.81 -14.16
CA TYR A 93 -20.70 -28.00 -14.92
C TYR A 93 -20.16 -28.03 -16.36
N PHE A 94 -20.06 -26.88 -17.03
CA PHE A 94 -19.53 -26.78 -18.38
C PHE A 94 -18.00 -26.92 -18.47
N LEU A 95 -17.31 -26.96 -17.32
CA LEU A 95 -15.89 -27.28 -17.18
C LEU A 95 -15.66 -28.61 -16.48
N ASP A 96 -16.65 -29.52 -16.50
CA ASP A 96 -16.53 -30.86 -15.95
C ASP A 96 -15.40 -31.62 -16.65
N CYS A 97 -14.30 -31.84 -15.93
CA CYS A 97 -13.06 -32.42 -16.46
C CYS A 97 -13.27 -33.90 -16.89
N ASP A 98 -14.21 -34.59 -16.29
CA ASP A 98 -14.53 -36.01 -16.63
C ASP A 98 -15.38 -36.11 -17.90
N ARG A 99 -16.21 -35.10 -18.15
CA ARG A 99 -17.23 -35.18 -19.22
C ARG A 99 -16.78 -34.55 -20.54
N PHE A 100 -16.15 -33.40 -20.47
CA PHE A 100 -15.89 -32.61 -21.65
C PHE A 100 -14.44 -32.64 -22.12
N PHE A 101 -13.56 -33.31 -21.39
CA PHE A 101 -12.12 -33.37 -21.66
C PHE A 101 -11.70 -34.82 -22.00
N ALA A 102 -10.61 -34.96 -22.75
CA ALA A 102 -10.05 -36.25 -23.12
C ALA A 102 -8.73 -36.53 -22.39
N SER A 103 -8.40 -37.79 -22.19
CA SER A 103 -7.08 -38.18 -21.68
C SER A 103 -5.98 -37.91 -22.73
N ASN A 104 -4.73 -37.73 -22.30
CA ASN A 104 -3.62 -37.54 -23.21
C ASN A 104 -3.38 -38.74 -24.14
N GLU A 105 -3.80 -39.94 -23.71
CA GLU A 105 -3.71 -41.20 -24.47
C GLU A 105 -4.71 -41.27 -25.63
N GLU A 106 -5.85 -40.58 -25.51
CA GLU A 106 -6.90 -40.54 -26.53
C GLU A 106 -6.60 -39.45 -27.62
N GLY A 107 -5.59 -38.63 -27.42
CA GLY A 107 -5.27 -37.47 -28.25
C GLY A 107 -6.19 -36.30 -27.92
N CYS A 108 -5.64 -35.26 -27.32
CA CYS A 108 -6.36 -34.08 -26.87
C CYS A 108 -5.61 -32.81 -27.29
N PHE A 109 -6.32 -31.67 -27.30
CA PHE A 109 -5.75 -30.34 -27.50
C PHE A 109 -5.48 -29.69 -26.14
N ASP A 110 -4.22 -29.29 -25.88
CA ASP A 110 -3.91 -28.49 -24.68
C ASP A 110 -4.09 -27.00 -25.00
N PRO A 111 -5.14 -26.33 -24.48
CA PRO A 111 -5.39 -24.90 -24.73
C PRO A 111 -4.31 -23.99 -24.16
N LEU A 112 -3.40 -24.51 -23.34
CA LEU A 112 -2.29 -23.77 -22.74
C LEU A 112 -0.92 -24.15 -23.32
N ALA A 113 -0.88 -25.03 -24.33
CA ALA A 113 0.39 -25.53 -24.90
C ALA A 113 1.27 -24.41 -25.44
N GLY A 114 0.69 -23.45 -26.17
CA GLY A 114 1.44 -22.33 -26.70
C GLY A 114 1.90 -21.33 -25.64
N LEU A 115 1.12 -21.15 -24.57
CA LEU A 115 1.58 -20.36 -23.41
C LEU A 115 2.75 -21.07 -22.71
N LYS A 116 2.66 -22.38 -22.52
CA LYS A 116 3.74 -23.21 -21.96
C LYS A 116 4.96 -23.20 -22.89
N ALA A 117 4.76 -23.41 -24.20
CA ALA A 117 5.85 -23.36 -25.18
C ALA A 117 6.49 -21.99 -25.28
N ARG A 118 5.73 -20.88 -25.17
CA ARG A 118 6.32 -19.53 -25.06
C ARG A 118 7.09 -19.35 -23.76
N GLN A 119 6.58 -19.83 -22.63
CA GLN A 119 7.27 -19.82 -21.35
C GLN A 119 8.52 -20.72 -21.40
N GLU A 120 8.47 -21.88 -22.08
CA GLU A 120 9.62 -22.76 -22.28
C GLU A 120 10.61 -22.21 -23.32
N LEU A 121 10.16 -21.53 -24.39
CA LEU A 121 11.00 -20.83 -25.35
C LEU A 121 11.63 -19.58 -24.72
N GLU A 122 10.91 -18.84 -23.90
CA GLU A 122 11.46 -17.76 -23.10
C GLU A 122 12.46 -18.29 -22.05
N MET A 123 12.24 -19.49 -21.51
CA MET A 123 13.20 -20.19 -20.64
C MET A 123 14.33 -20.90 -21.40
N SER A 124 14.12 -21.39 -22.61
CA SER A 124 15.14 -22.10 -23.39
C SER A 124 15.95 -21.21 -24.34
N SER A 125 15.47 -20.01 -24.67
CA SER A 125 16.27 -18.97 -25.31
C SER A 125 17.22 -18.28 -24.32
N LEU A 126 17.07 -18.56 -23.04
CA LEU A 126 18.08 -18.35 -22.03
C LEU A 126 19.12 -19.48 -22.20
N SER A 127 20.14 -19.26 -23.05
CA SER A 127 21.40 -19.97 -22.90
C SER A 127 21.81 -19.94 -21.43
N PRO A 128 22.51 -20.95 -20.89
CA PRO A 128 23.08 -20.87 -19.57
C PRO A 128 24.29 -19.91 -19.60
N GLU A 129 24.09 -18.69 -20.03
CA GLU A 129 24.94 -17.58 -19.70
C GLU A 129 24.74 -17.34 -18.21
N GLU A 130 25.82 -17.28 -17.47
CA GLU A 130 25.88 -16.90 -16.08
C GLU A 130 24.90 -15.72 -15.87
N PRO A 131 23.98 -15.79 -14.89
CA PRO A 131 22.98 -14.75 -14.72
C PRO A 131 23.70 -13.43 -14.51
N SER A 132 23.63 -12.58 -15.53
CA SER A 132 24.34 -11.31 -15.57
C SER A 132 23.96 -10.52 -14.31
N THR A 133 24.96 -10.26 -13.47
CA THR A 133 24.85 -9.35 -12.33
C THR A 133 24.83 -7.89 -12.78
N ILE A 134 24.93 -7.67 -14.08
CA ILE A 134 25.04 -6.35 -14.71
C ILE A 134 23.65 -5.75 -14.85
N ILE A 135 23.42 -4.65 -14.12
CA ILE A 135 22.22 -3.81 -14.30
C ILE A 135 22.33 -3.12 -15.66
N GLN A 136 21.30 -3.31 -16.50
CA GLN A 136 21.17 -2.58 -17.76
C GLN A 136 20.39 -1.29 -17.50
N PHE A 137 20.99 -0.15 -17.88
CA PHE A 137 20.39 1.17 -17.68
C PHE A 137 19.57 1.57 -18.91
N THR A 138 18.49 0.83 -19.15
CA THR A 138 17.50 1.06 -20.21
C THR A 138 16.10 1.03 -19.60
N TYR A 139 15.15 1.64 -20.28
CA TYR A 139 13.75 1.53 -19.88
C TYR A 139 13.19 0.14 -20.19
N THR A 140 12.31 -0.32 -19.32
CA THR A 140 11.67 -1.63 -19.44
C THR A 140 10.17 -1.46 -19.66
N SER A 141 9.62 -2.13 -20.70
CA SER A 141 8.16 -2.27 -20.82
C SER A 141 7.57 -2.97 -19.58
N ASN A 142 6.25 -2.95 -19.43
CA ASN A 142 5.60 -3.68 -18.32
C ASN A 142 5.92 -5.18 -18.37
N THR A 143 5.89 -5.80 -19.55
CA THR A 143 6.22 -7.22 -19.73
C THR A 143 7.67 -7.53 -19.34
N GLN A 144 8.61 -6.69 -19.79
CA GLN A 144 10.01 -6.83 -19.43
C GLN A 144 10.24 -6.66 -17.93
N MET A 145 9.59 -5.67 -17.30
CA MET A 145 9.63 -5.47 -15.85
C MET A 145 9.16 -6.72 -15.10
N TYR A 146 8.00 -7.29 -15.47
CA TYR A 146 7.49 -8.50 -14.83
C TYR A 146 8.46 -9.68 -14.95
N SER A 147 8.98 -9.90 -16.16
CA SER A 147 9.98 -10.94 -16.41
C SER A 147 11.25 -10.71 -15.59
N LEU A 148 11.73 -9.47 -15.51
CA LEU A 148 12.93 -9.11 -14.77
C LEU A 148 12.75 -9.32 -13.25
N LEU A 149 11.65 -8.89 -12.67
CA LEU A 149 11.36 -9.09 -11.24
C LEU A 149 11.21 -10.58 -10.90
N LYS A 150 10.52 -11.36 -11.75
CA LYS A 150 10.39 -12.82 -11.58
C LYS A 150 11.76 -13.52 -11.67
N ARG A 151 12.60 -13.16 -12.65
CA ARG A 151 13.97 -13.71 -12.77
C ARG A 151 14.85 -13.33 -11.57
N THR A 152 14.78 -12.08 -11.12
CA THR A 152 15.51 -11.64 -9.92
C THR A 152 15.09 -12.45 -8.70
N ALA A 153 13.80 -12.66 -8.49
CA ALA A 153 13.30 -13.47 -7.39
C ALA A 153 13.70 -14.95 -7.52
N ALA A 154 13.66 -15.51 -8.72
CA ALA A 154 14.11 -16.91 -8.95
C ALA A 154 15.60 -17.09 -8.66
N LYS A 155 16.45 -16.11 -9.06
CA LYS A 155 17.87 -16.11 -8.76
C LYS A 155 18.18 -16.05 -7.26
N CYS A 156 17.36 -15.31 -6.52
CA CYS A 156 17.51 -15.06 -5.08
C CYS A 156 16.36 -15.69 -4.27
N ALA A 157 15.85 -16.86 -4.66
CA ALA A 157 14.66 -17.48 -4.09
C ALA A 157 14.72 -17.73 -2.57
N GLN A 158 15.93 -17.83 -2.02
CA GLN A 158 16.13 -17.96 -0.57
C GLN A 158 15.84 -16.67 0.22
N ILE A 159 15.86 -15.51 -0.44
CA ILE A 159 15.67 -14.20 0.21
C ILE A 159 14.64 -13.33 -0.49
N SER A 160 14.01 -13.80 -1.55
CA SER A 160 13.03 -13.00 -2.27
C SER A 160 11.92 -13.83 -2.88
N ARG A 161 10.77 -13.19 -3.06
CA ARG A 161 9.62 -13.71 -3.80
C ARG A 161 8.89 -12.59 -4.51
N VAL A 162 8.06 -12.96 -5.48
CA VAL A 162 7.17 -12.03 -6.18
C VAL A 162 5.72 -12.41 -5.87
N TYR A 163 4.87 -11.42 -5.67
CA TYR A 163 3.43 -11.60 -5.51
C TYR A 163 2.65 -10.42 -6.09
N SER A 164 1.41 -10.66 -6.52
CA SER A 164 0.51 -9.63 -7.00
C SER A 164 -0.39 -9.13 -5.86
N ILE A 165 -0.61 -7.82 -5.79
CA ILE A 165 -1.55 -7.22 -4.84
C ILE A 165 -2.91 -6.90 -5.47
N GLY A 166 -3.05 -7.12 -6.78
CA GLY A 166 -4.24 -6.83 -7.57
C GLY A 166 -3.89 -6.48 -8.99
N ARG A 167 -4.86 -5.91 -9.70
CA ARG A 167 -4.71 -5.54 -11.11
C ARG A 167 -5.08 -4.09 -11.34
N SER A 168 -4.47 -3.49 -12.36
CA SER A 168 -4.83 -2.17 -12.87
C SER A 168 -6.19 -2.20 -13.57
N THR A 169 -6.67 -1.03 -13.95
CA THR A 169 -7.91 -0.87 -14.72
C THR A 169 -7.91 -1.67 -16.02
N GLU A 170 -6.78 -1.78 -16.73
CA GLU A 170 -6.64 -2.58 -17.96
C GLU A 170 -6.20 -4.03 -17.70
N GLY A 171 -6.22 -4.45 -16.45
CA GLY A 171 -5.95 -5.83 -16.06
C GLY A 171 -4.46 -6.21 -15.90
N ARG A 172 -3.54 -5.24 -15.92
CA ARG A 172 -2.11 -5.48 -15.68
C ARG A 172 -1.84 -5.74 -14.20
N ASP A 173 -0.97 -6.69 -13.90
CA ASP A 173 -0.64 -7.03 -12.52
C ASP A 173 0.07 -5.88 -11.78
N LEU A 174 -0.34 -5.64 -10.53
CA LEU A 174 0.38 -4.81 -9.59
C LEU A 174 1.36 -5.72 -8.81
N LEU A 175 2.53 -5.89 -9.39
CA LEU A 175 3.51 -6.87 -8.95
C LEU A 175 4.47 -6.29 -7.93
N VAL A 176 4.60 -6.97 -6.79
CA VAL A 176 5.52 -6.63 -5.70
C VAL A 176 6.64 -7.66 -5.67
N ILE A 177 7.90 -7.23 -5.58
CA ILE A 177 9.01 -8.08 -5.18
C ILE A 177 9.35 -7.81 -3.72
N GLU A 178 9.46 -8.87 -2.94
CA GLU A 178 9.76 -8.86 -1.51
C GLU A 178 11.16 -9.42 -1.27
N PHE A 179 11.89 -8.82 -0.33
CA PHE A 179 13.17 -9.31 0.18
C PHE A 179 13.12 -9.44 1.70
N SER A 180 13.53 -10.59 2.22
CA SER A 180 13.67 -10.92 3.64
C SER A 180 14.50 -12.20 3.76
N ASN A 181 15.08 -12.50 4.90
CA ASN A 181 15.68 -13.80 5.19
C ASN A 181 14.66 -14.96 5.21
N ASN A 182 13.36 -14.65 5.33
CA ASN A 182 12.25 -15.61 5.29
C ASN A 182 11.09 -15.08 4.46
N PRO A 183 11.19 -15.05 3.12
CA PRO A 183 10.19 -14.45 2.25
C PRO A 183 8.81 -15.08 2.42
N GLY A 184 7.79 -14.23 2.54
CA GLY A 184 6.40 -14.68 2.70
C GLY A 184 5.93 -14.85 4.14
N GLN A 185 6.83 -14.78 5.12
CA GLN A 185 6.51 -14.92 6.53
C GLN A 185 6.89 -13.64 7.28
N HIS A 186 5.99 -13.14 8.11
CA HIS A 186 6.34 -12.10 9.07
C HIS A 186 7.16 -12.73 10.21
N GLU A 187 8.30 -12.13 10.53
CA GLU A 187 9.11 -12.57 11.66
C GLU A 187 8.99 -11.60 12.84
N LEU A 188 8.96 -12.16 14.03
CA LEU A 188 8.83 -11.38 15.26
C LEU A 188 9.94 -10.32 15.36
N LEU A 189 9.56 -9.05 15.50
CA LEU A 189 10.49 -7.92 15.59
C LEU A 189 11.29 -7.64 14.31
N GLU A 190 10.87 -8.14 13.16
CA GLU A 190 11.35 -7.72 11.85
C GLU A 190 10.47 -6.58 11.31
N PRO A 191 11.01 -5.37 11.07
CA PRO A 191 10.21 -4.27 10.54
C PRO A 191 9.90 -4.47 9.06
N GLU A 192 8.69 -4.11 8.66
CA GLU A 192 8.26 -4.14 7.26
C GLU A 192 8.27 -2.74 6.65
N ILE A 193 8.90 -2.61 5.49
CA ILE A 193 8.93 -1.35 4.74
C ILE A 193 8.42 -1.56 3.32
N LYS A 194 7.91 -0.50 2.70
CA LYS A 194 7.54 -0.51 1.28
C LYS A 194 8.11 0.66 0.52
N LEU A 195 8.50 0.41 -0.72
CA LEU A 195 8.82 1.39 -1.74
C LEU A 195 7.77 1.32 -2.83
N VAL A 196 7.07 2.41 -3.09
CA VAL A 196 6.03 2.50 -4.10
C VAL A 196 6.47 3.51 -5.17
N ALA A 197 6.52 3.09 -6.41
CA ALA A 197 6.92 3.96 -7.50
C ALA A 197 5.85 4.01 -8.61
N ASN A 198 5.97 5.00 -9.49
CA ASN A 198 5.18 5.14 -10.70
C ASN A 198 3.65 5.17 -10.43
N MET A 199 3.26 5.85 -9.36
CA MET A 199 1.85 6.16 -9.07
C MET A 199 1.28 7.06 -10.17
N HIS A 200 2.07 8.01 -10.65
CA HIS A 200 1.85 8.71 -11.90
C HIS A 200 2.66 8.00 -12.98
N GLY A 201 1.99 7.46 -14.01
CA GLY A 201 2.62 6.59 -14.99
C GLY A 201 3.72 7.29 -15.81
N ASN A 202 3.62 8.60 -16.00
CA ASN A 202 4.62 9.42 -16.69
C ASN A 202 5.83 9.83 -15.81
N GLU A 203 5.83 9.51 -14.52
CA GLU A 203 6.96 9.71 -13.59
C GLU A 203 7.75 8.41 -13.50
N VAL A 204 8.64 8.18 -14.47
CA VAL A 204 9.20 6.84 -14.75
C VAL A 204 10.50 6.54 -14.02
N LEU A 205 11.23 7.57 -13.56
CA LEU A 205 12.54 7.39 -12.94
C LEU A 205 12.46 6.50 -11.70
N GLY A 206 11.50 6.75 -10.81
CA GLY A 206 11.29 5.96 -9.60
C GLY A 206 11.07 4.48 -9.89
N ARG A 207 10.30 4.15 -10.95
CA ARG A 207 10.07 2.78 -11.40
C ARG A 207 11.38 2.08 -11.76
N GLN A 208 12.24 2.74 -12.55
CA GLN A 208 13.52 2.15 -12.94
C GLN A 208 14.48 2.02 -11.76
N LEU A 209 14.58 3.01 -10.89
CA LEU A 209 15.47 2.97 -9.73
C LEU A 209 15.12 1.83 -8.76
N VAL A 210 13.83 1.53 -8.54
CA VAL A 210 13.47 0.41 -7.65
C VAL A 210 13.65 -0.95 -8.32
N ILE A 211 13.54 -1.04 -9.64
CA ILE A 211 13.92 -2.24 -10.40
C ILE A 211 15.45 -2.49 -10.24
N TYR A 212 16.27 -1.45 -10.40
CA TYR A 212 17.71 -1.55 -10.16
C TYR A 212 18.03 -1.90 -8.71
N MET A 213 17.29 -1.34 -7.75
CA MET A 213 17.45 -1.68 -6.34
C MET A 213 17.16 -3.17 -6.09
N ALA A 214 16.11 -3.72 -6.68
CA ALA A 214 15.79 -5.14 -6.55
C ALA A 214 16.92 -6.04 -7.11
N GLN A 215 17.46 -5.71 -8.28
CA GLN A 215 18.60 -6.43 -8.87
C GLN A 215 19.86 -6.26 -8.01
N TYR A 216 20.12 -5.06 -7.50
CA TYR A 216 21.27 -4.75 -6.65
C TYR A 216 21.22 -5.53 -5.33
N LEU A 217 20.08 -5.52 -4.63
CA LEU A 217 19.90 -6.26 -3.39
C LEU A 217 20.16 -7.75 -3.57
N CYS A 218 19.62 -8.35 -4.64
CA CYS A 218 19.84 -9.75 -4.98
C CYS A 218 21.32 -10.04 -5.26
N SER A 219 21.97 -9.27 -6.14
CA SER A 219 23.35 -9.50 -6.57
C SER A 219 24.34 -9.31 -5.44
N GLU A 220 24.23 -8.22 -4.68
CA GLU A 220 25.14 -7.91 -3.57
C GLU A 220 24.98 -8.89 -2.39
N TYR A 221 23.76 -9.40 -2.16
CA TYR A 221 23.55 -10.45 -1.16
C TYR A 221 24.33 -11.72 -1.51
N ILE A 222 24.24 -12.17 -2.77
CA ILE A 222 24.96 -13.35 -3.27
C ILE A 222 26.49 -13.13 -3.22
N LEU A 223 26.94 -11.91 -3.55
CA LEU A 223 28.36 -11.53 -3.49
C LEU A 223 28.91 -11.40 -2.07
N GLY A 224 28.05 -11.53 -1.05
CA GLY A 224 28.49 -11.49 0.35
C GLY A 224 28.66 -10.09 0.92
N ASN A 225 28.05 -9.06 0.32
CA ASN A 225 28.09 -7.71 0.86
C ASN A 225 27.41 -7.66 2.24
N GLN A 226 28.20 -7.46 3.27
CA GLN A 226 27.79 -7.50 4.68
C GLN A 226 26.66 -6.50 5.01
N ARG A 227 26.68 -5.30 4.40
CA ARG A 227 25.64 -4.29 4.61
C ARG A 227 24.31 -4.79 4.04
N ILE A 228 24.32 -5.30 2.81
CA ILE A 228 23.10 -5.80 2.14
C ILE A 228 22.58 -7.06 2.82
N GLN A 229 23.46 -7.96 3.24
CA GLN A 229 23.06 -9.12 4.05
C GLN A 229 22.44 -8.69 5.37
N THR A 230 22.99 -7.68 6.04
CA THR A 230 22.40 -7.15 7.28
C THR A 230 21.01 -6.55 7.02
N ILE A 231 20.85 -5.73 5.98
CA ILE A 231 19.57 -5.13 5.61
C ILE A 231 18.52 -6.22 5.39
N ILE A 232 18.79 -7.20 4.53
CA ILE A 232 17.83 -8.25 4.16
C ILE A 232 17.54 -9.20 5.33
N ASN A 233 18.53 -9.48 6.17
CA ASN A 233 18.38 -10.38 7.32
C ASN A 233 17.67 -9.73 8.52
N THR A 234 17.40 -8.42 8.47
CA THR A 234 16.78 -7.69 9.59
C THR A 234 15.59 -6.85 9.20
N THR A 235 15.26 -6.78 7.92
CA THR A 235 14.20 -5.91 7.39
C THR A 235 13.47 -6.61 6.26
N ARG A 236 12.17 -6.66 6.32
CA ARG A 236 11.33 -7.15 5.24
C ARG A 236 10.96 -6.01 4.30
N ILE A 237 11.46 -6.07 3.07
CA ILE A 237 11.40 -4.98 2.09
C ILE A 237 10.42 -5.36 0.98
N HIS A 238 9.44 -4.52 0.70
CA HIS A 238 8.46 -4.71 -0.37
C HIS A 238 8.59 -3.60 -1.40
N ILE A 239 8.76 -3.97 -2.67
CA ILE A 239 8.94 -3.03 -3.78
C ILE A 239 7.81 -3.20 -4.79
N LEU A 240 6.94 -2.19 -4.90
CA LEU A 240 5.95 -2.04 -5.96
C LEU A 240 6.53 -1.10 -7.02
N ALA A 241 7.10 -1.66 -8.08
CA ALA A 241 7.81 -0.86 -9.09
C ALA A 241 6.88 0.01 -9.94
N SER A 242 5.64 -0.42 -10.18
CA SER A 242 4.64 0.39 -10.89
C SER A 242 3.26 0.22 -10.25
N MET A 243 2.76 1.29 -9.65
CA MET A 243 1.37 1.35 -9.16
C MET A 243 0.40 1.68 -10.30
N ASN A 244 0.87 2.34 -11.37
CA ASN A 244 0.08 2.73 -12.53
C ASN A 244 0.72 2.21 -13.83
N PRO A 245 0.69 0.89 -14.07
CA PRO A 245 1.28 0.33 -15.29
C PRO A 245 0.55 0.74 -16.57
N ASP A 246 -0.74 1.09 -16.50
CA ASP A 246 -1.53 1.55 -17.63
C ASP A 246 -1.09 2.96 -18.08
N GLY A 247 -0.94 3.87 -17.10
CA GLY A 247 -0.42 5.22 -17.39
C GLY A 247 1.04 5.20 -17.87
N TYR A 248 1.85 4.26 -17.38
CA TYR A 248 3.22 4.08 -17.88
C TYR A 248 3.24 3.68 -19.35
N GLU A 249 2.39 2.72 -19.76
CA GLU A 249 2.31 2.28 -21.16
C GLU A 249 1.95 3.44 -22.09
N LEU A 250 0.97 4.26 -21.67
CA LEU A 250 0.58 5.45 -22.43
C LEU A 250 1.74 6.45 -22.55
N ALA A 251 2.44 6.74 -21.46
CA ALA A 251 3.56 7.68 -21.46
C ALA A 251 4.74 7.17 -22.30
N ALA A 252 5.04 5.87 -22.24
CA ALA A 252 6.13 5.25 -23.00
C ALA A 252 5.84 5.24 -24.50
N SER A 253 4.61 4.90 -24.94
CA SER A 253 4.23 4.89 -26.34
C SER A 253 4.33 6.28 -26.99
N GLU A 254 4.00 7.34 -26.27
CA GLU A 254 4.14 8.70 -26.78
C GLU A 254 5.58 9.15 -26.95
N VAL A 255 6.50 8.70 -26.10
CA VAL A 255 7.92 8.98 -26.24
C VAL A 255 8.50 8.24 -27.44
N GLU A 256 8.05 7.01 -27.73
CA GLU A 256 8.48 6.23 -28.88
C GLU A 256 7.97 6.82 -30.22
N ASP A 257 6.75 7.36 -30.23
CA ASP A 257 6.11 7.92 -31.44
C ASP A 257 6.68 9.28 -31.87
N ASN A 258 7.38 10.00 -30.98
CA ASN A 258 7.98 11.29 -31.29
C ASN A 258 9.37 11.14 -31.90
N SER A 259 9.51 11.55 -33.16
CA SER A 259 10.75 11.48 -33.93
C SER A 259 11.87 12.43 -33.44
N ASP A 260 11.57 13.35 -32.51
CA ASP A 260 12.52 14.22 -31.83
C ASP A 260 12.51 13.89 -30.34
N PRO A 261 13.51 13.12 -29.86
CA PRO A 261 13.57 12.73 -28.45
C PRO A 261 13.61 13.90 -27.48
N GLU A 262 14.27 15.01 -27.81
CA GLU A 262 14.36 16.18 -26.94
C GLU A 262 13.01 16.92 -26.85
N LEU A 263 12.29 17.04 -27.96
CA LEU A 263 10.98 17.69 -27.98
C LEU A 263 9.88 16.83 -27.35
N GLY A 264 9.96 15.51 -27.51
CA GLY A 264 9.07 14.53 -26.89
C GLY A 264 9.14 14.57 -25.37
N HIS A 265 10.34 14.60 -24.81
CA HIS A 265 10.55 14.71 -23.36
C HIS A 265 10.00 16.03 -22.78
N LEU A 266 10.17 17.16 -23.50
CA LEU A 266 9.72 18.48 -23.06
C LEU A 266 8.20 18.71 -23.14
N LEU A 267 7.52 18.17 -24.17
CA LEU A 267 6.12 18.47 -24.45
C LEU A 267 5.13 17.46 -23.84
N ASN A 268 5.49 16.18 -23.79
CA ASN A 268 4.57 15.11 -23.36
C ASN A 268 4.71 14.71 -21.89
N GLY A 269 5.79 15.09 -21.23
CA GLY A 269 6.11 14.64 -19.87
C GLY A 269 5.16 15.12 -18.77
N TRP A 270 4.24 16.05 -19.01
CA TRP A 270 3.50 16.69 -17.93
C TRP A 270 2.12 16.13 -17.65
N THR A 271 1.40 15.65 -18.65
CA THR A 271 0.00 15.24 -18.47
C THR A 271 -0.30 13.83 -18.91
N ASN A 272 0.25 13.38 -20.03
CA ASN A 272 -0.08 12.07 -20.58
C ASN A 272 0.53 10.94 -19.76
N GLY A 273 -0.29 9.96 -19.42
CA GLY A 273 0.09 8.87 -18.54
C GLY A 273 0.18 9.21 -17.05
N ARG A 274 -0.08 10.46 -16.64
CA ARG A 274 -0.14 10.80 -15.21
C ARG A 274 -1.24 10.03 -14.50
N THR A 275 -2.44 10.06 -15.05
CA THR A 275 -3.62 9.36 -14.53
C THR A 275 -3.62 7.89 -14.91
N ASN A 276 -4.46 7.08 -14.27
CA ASN A 276 -4.72 5.70 -14.71
C ASN A 276 -5.64 5.68 -15.96
N ALA A 277 -5.96 4.49 -16.47
CA ALA A 277 -6.81 4.33 -17.66
C ALA A 277 -8.26 4.85 -17.49
N GLN A 278 -8.70 5.13 -16.26
CA GLN A 278 -9.98 5.80 -15.97
C GLN A 278 -9.84 7.33 -15.86
N ASN A 279 -8.70 7.89 -16.20
CA ASN A 279 -8.37 9.30 -16.04
C ASN A 279 -8.44 9.80 -14.57
N ILE A 280 -8.07 8.92 -13.61
CA ILE A 280 -8.04 9.21 -12.19
C ILE A 280 -6.58 9.43 -11.76
N ASP A 281 -6.29 10.57 -11.12
CA ASP A 281 -5.03 10.79 -10.41
C ASP A 281 -5.03 9.94 -9.13
N LEU A 282 -4.21 8.87 -9.11
CA LEU A 282 -4.18 7.92 -8.01
C LEU A 282 -3.73 8.54 -6.68
N ASN A 283 -2.91 9.62 -6.73
CA ASN A 283 -2.50 10.36 -5.54
C ASN A 283 -3.51 11.45 -5.12
N ARG A 284 -4.74 11.38 -5.60
CA ARG A 284 -5.92 12.14 -5.17
C ARG A 284 -7.08 11.22 -4.83
N ASN A 285 -6.87 9.91 -4.96
CA ASN A 285 -7.95 8.93 -4.94
C ASN A 285 -8.05 8.14 -3.62
N PHE A 286 -7.10 8.29 -2.69
CA PHE A 286 -7.18 7.72 -1.35
C PHE A 286 -8.26 8.43 -0.51
N PRO A 287 -8.83 7.76 0.52
CA PRO A 287 -9.75 8.40 1.46
C PRO A 287 -9.16 9.66 2.10
N ASP A 288 -9.90 10.76 2.07
CA ASP A 288 -9.52 12.00 2.76
C ASP A 288 -9.70 11.85 4.27
N LEU A 289 -8.70 11.25 4.92
CA LEU A 289 -8.69 11.07 6.37
C LEU A 289 -8.21 12.34 7.08
N THR A 290 -7.50 13.23 6.40
CA THR A 290 -6.95 14.46 6.97
C THR A 290 -8.07 15.45 7.30
N SER A 291 -9.11 15.56 6.48
CA SER A 291 -10.32 16.31 6.83
C SER A 291 -11.03 15.74 8.07
N ILE A 292 -11.05 14.42 8.22
CA ILE A 292 -11.62 13.77 9.42
C ILE A 292 -10.76 14.10 10.65
N PHE A 293 -9.44 14.00 10.52
CA PHE A 293 -8.48 14.37 11.56
C PHE A 293 -8.69 15.82 12.02
N TYR A 294 -8.77 16.79 11.08
CA TYR A 294 -8.93 18.20 11.45
C TYR A 294 -10.25 18.51 12.13
N ARG A 295 -11.34 17.89 11.69
CA ARG A 295 -12.66 18.03 12.34
C ARG A 295 -12.64 17.54 13.79
N ASN A 296 -11.98 16.42 14.04
CA ASN A 296 -12.06 15.70 15.31
C ASN A 296 -10.89 15.96 16.27
N ARG A 297 -9.84 16.66 15.85
CA ARG A 297 -8.61 16.85 16.64
C ARG A 297 -8.81 17.53 18.00
N ARG A 298 -9.88 18.32 18.17
CA ARG A 298 -10.23 19.00 19.43
C ARG A 298 -11.02 18.09 20.38
N SER A 299 -11.58 17.00 19.89
CA SER A 299 -12.34 16.06 20.71
C SER A 299 -11.37 15.19 21.53
N ARG A 300 -11.56 15.18 22.85
CA ARG A 300 -10.81 14.29 23.75
C ARG A 300 -11.25 12.82 23.64
N HIS A 301 -12.42 12.57 23.08
CA HIS A 301 -13.05 11.25 22.98
C HIS A 301 -12.86 10.60 21.60
N TYR A 302 -12.26 11.29 20.64
CA TYR A 302 -12.07 10.78 19.29
C TYR A 302 -10.59 10.47 19.05
N ARG A 303 -10.29 9.23 18.63
CA ARG A 303 -8.96 8.86 18.16
C ARG A 303 -8.64 9.61 16.89
N ILE A 304 -7.49 10.23 16.86
CA ILE A 304 -6.96 10.96 15.68
C ILE A 304 -5.92 10.15 14.91
N ASP A 305 -5.64 8.95 15.36
CA ASP A 305 -4.83 7.94 14.70
C ASP A 305 -5.68 6.70 14.39
N HIS A 306 -5.19 5.82 13.52
CA HIS A 306 -5.92 4.63 13.06
C HIS A 306 -7.36 4.97 12.64
N VAL A 307 -7.50 6.10 11.92
CA VAL A 307 -8.80 6.59 11.44
C VAL A 307 -9.43 5.54 10.54
N ALA A 308 -10.67 5.17 10.85
CA ALA A 308 -11.38 4.15 10.06
C ALA A 308 -11.66 4.66 8.64
N ILE A 309 -11.49 3.78 7.67
CA ILE A 309 -11.84 4.04 6.27
C ILE A 309 -13.36 3.93 6.15
N PRO A 310 -14.06 4.96 5.62
CA PRO A 310 -15.50 4.86 5.38
C PRO A 310 -15.83 3.73 4.38
N ASP A 311 -16.90 2.98 4.65
CA ASP A 311 -17.28 1.79 3.88
C ASP A 311 -17.41 2.04 2.37
N ALA A 312 -17.90 3.23 1.97
CA ALA A 312 -18.05 3.59 0.56
C ALA A 312 -16.76 3.46 -0.26
N TYR A 313 -15.59 3.61 0.38
CA TYR A 313 -14.30 3.46 -0.31
C TYR A 313 -13.95 2.00 -0.64
N TRP A 314 -14.55 1.04 0.08
CA TRP A 314 -14.42 -0.39 -0.20
C TRP A 314 -15.40 -0.89 -1.28
N PHE A 315 -16.42 -0.08 -1.62
CA PHE A 315 -17.49 -0.43 -2.55
C PHE A 315 -17.46 0.41 -3.84
N GLY A 316 -16.28 0.54 -4.47
CA GLY A 316 -16.15 1.12 -5.80
C GLY A 316 -15.97 2.64 -5.88
N LYS A 317 -15.71 3.32 -4.75
CA LYS A 317 -15.42 4.77 -4.76
C LYS A 317 -14.00 5.11 -5.22
N VAL A 318 -13.11 4.14 -5.26
CA VAL A 318 -11.71 4.31 -5.65
C VAL A 318 -11.36 3.45 -6.86
N ALA A 319 -10.32 3.83 -7.57
CA ALA A 319 -9.76 3.07 -8.69
C ALA A 319 -9.27 1.68 -8.23
N PRO A 320 -9.23 0.67 -9.11
CA PRO A 320 -8.74 -0.67 -8.79
C PRO A 320 -7.33 -0.66 -8.20
N GLU A 321 -6.44 0.18 -8.73
CA GLU A 321 -5.06 0.35 -8.27
C GLU A 321 -5.02 0.89 -6.83
N THR A 322 -5.81 1.93 -6.55
CA THR A 322 -5.93 2.50 -5.20
C THR A 322 -6.52 1.48 -4.22
N TYR A 323 -7.55 0.75 -4.63
CA TYR A 323 -8.16 -0.31 -3.82
C TYR A 323 -7.15 -1.40 -3.45
N ALA A 324 -6.39 -1.88 -4.44
CA ALA A 324 -5.37 -2.91 -4.25
C ALA A 324 -4.30 -2.45 -3.26
N VAL A 325 -3.80 -1.22 -3.41
CA VAL A 325 -2.79 -0.65 -2.50
C VAL A 325 -3.36 -0.40 -1.10
N MET A 326 -4.61 0.06 -0.96
CA MET A 326 -5.27 0.19 0.35
C MET A 326 -5.42 -1.15 1.06
N LYS A 327 -5.82 -2.21 0.34
CA LYS A 327 -5.91 -3.58 0.87
C LYS A 327 -4.53 -4.07 1.32
N TRP A 328 -3.51 -3.88 0.50
CA TRP A 328 -2.13 -4.25 0.79
C TRP A 328 -1.57 -3.54 2.02
N ILE A 329 -1.74 -2.22 2.12
CA ILE A 329 -1.31 -1.42 3.28
C ILE A 329 -1.94 -1.92 4.59
N ARG A 330 -3.17 -2.42 4.55
CA ARG A 330 -3.85 -2.98 5.74
C ARG A 330 -3.43 -4.40 6.07
N SER A 331 -2.97 -5.17 5.10
CA SER A 331 -2.64 -6.59 5.30
C SER A 331 -1.29 -6.83 5.96
N LEU A 332 -0.41 -5.84 5.93
CA LEU A 332 0.96 -5.94 6.44
C LEU A 332 1.25 -4.81 7.45
N PRO A 333 2.05 -5.07 8.49
CA PRO A 333 2.36 -4.09 9.54
C PRO A 333 3.48 -3.13 9.13
N PHE A 334 3.31 -2.41 8.02
CA PHE A 334 4.31 -1.47 7.52
C PHE A 334 4.66 -0.40 8.56
N VAL A 335 5.94 -0.22 8.77
CA VAL A 335 6.52 0.79 9.68
C VAL A 335 6.91 2.05 8.94
N GLN A 336 7.48 1.89 7.74
CA GLN A 336 8.06 2.98 6.95
C GLN A 336 7.79 2.78 5.46
N SER A 337 7.64 3.90 4.74
CA SER A 337 7.35 3.89 3.30
C SER A 337 7.98 5.08 2.59
N ALA A 338 8.38 4.86 1.33
CA ALA A 338 8.68 5.95 0.40
C ALA A 338 7.84 5.82 -0.87
N SER A 339 7.19 6.93 -1.27
CA SER A 339 6.51 7.09 -2.55
C SER A 339 7.44 7.86 -3.49
N LEU A 340 7.81 7.26 -4.63
CA LEU A 340 8.81 7.80 -5.56
C LEU A 340 8.11 8.45 -6.75
N HIS A 341 8.34 9.73 -6.91
CA HIS A 341 7.74 10.65 -7.88
C HIS A 341 8.82 11.34 -8.74
N GLY A 342 8.39 12.21 -9.64
CA GLY A 342 9.26 13.05 -10.46
C GLY A 342 8.57 14.36 -10.87
N GLY A 343 9.38 15.33 -11.27
CA GLY A 343 8.96 16.69 -11.64
C GLY A 343 9.54 17.78 -10.75
N ASP A 344 10.24 17.39 -9.68
CA ASP A 344 11.03 18.29 -8.83
C ASP A 344 12.18 17.52 -8.17
N LEU A 345 13.02 18.19 -7.38
CA LEU A 345 14.13 17.60 -6.64
C LEU A 345 14.00 17.93 -5.15
N VAL A 346 13.16 17.18 -4.43
CA VAL A 346 12.82 17.44 -3.04
C VAL A 346 12.20 16.22 -2.37
N VAL A 347 12.33 16.10 -1.05
CA VAL A 347 11.55 15.15 -0.25
C VAL A 347 10.45 15.87 0.50
N SER A 348 9.21 15.52 0.25
CA SER A 348 8.08 16.01 1.03
C SER A 348 7.65 15.02 2.11
N TYR A 349 7.04 15.55 3.17
CA TYR A 349 6.53 14.78 4.30
C TYR A 349 5.16 15.29 4.75
N PRO A 350 4.30 14.45 5.32
CA PRO A 350 2.92 14.81 5.70
C PRO A 350 2.84 15.97 6.72
N PHE A 351 1.69 16.64 6.73
CA PHE A 351 0.52 16.34 5.89
C PHE A 351 0.61 17.07 4.55
N ASP A 352 0.02 16.44 3.52
CA ASP A 352 -0.15 17.03 2.20
C ASP A 352 -1.38 17.95 2.14
N PHE A 353 -2.36 17.74 3.03
CA PHE A 353 -3.56 18.56 3.07
C PHE A 353 -3.53 19.58 4.21
N SER A 354 -3.80 20.84 3.86
CA SER A 354 -3.85 21.94 4.81
C SER A 354 -5.16 21.96 5.61
N ARG A 355 -5.08 22.43 6.84
CA ARG A 355 -6.25 22.72 7.67
C ARG A 355 -7.18 23.77 7.07
N HIS A 356 -6.60 24.71 6.33
CA HIS A 356 -7.27 25.82 5.68
C HIS A 356 -7.14 25.68 4.16
N PRO A 357 -7.95 24.82 3.52
CA PRO A 357 -7.79 24.50 2.10
C PRO A 357 -7.98 25.70 1.15
N GLN A 358 -8.55 26.81 1.65
CA GLN A 358 -8.65 28.08 0.89
C GLN A 358 -7.37 28.91 0.93
N GLU A 359 -6.45 28.59 1.83
CA GLU A 359 -5.14 29.24 1.92
C GLU A 359 -4.10 28.31 1.29
N GLU A 360 -3.58 28.71 0.17
CA GLU A 360 -2.51 28.00 -0.52
C GLU A 360 -1.22 28.03 0.32
N ARG A 361 -0.49 26.89 0.34
CA ARG A 361 0.87 26.79 0.94
C ARG A 361 0.94 27.05 2.44
N MET A 362 0.05 26.42 3.19
CA MET A 362 0.05 26.50 4.66
C MET A 362 0.73 25.29 5.28
N PHE A 363 1.64 25.54 6.21
CA PHE A 363 2.28 24.48 6.98
C PHE A 363 1.27 23.64 7.78
N SER A 364 1.32 22.33 7.60
CA SER A 364 0.38 21.36 8.17
C SER A 364 1.14 20.24 8.93
N PRO A 365 1.49 20.48 10.22
CA PRO A 365 2.29 19.54 10.98
C PRO A 365 1.50 18.29 11.38
N THR A 366 2.20 17.14 11.37
CA THR A 366 1.74 15.93 12.03
C THR A 366 2.20 15.89 13.49
N PRO A 367 1.60 15.05 14.36
CA PRO A 367 2.14 14.76 15.68
C PRO A 367 3.59 14.25 15.68
N ASP A 368 4.02 13.58 14.61
CA ASP A 368 5.37 13.01 14.43
C ASP A 368 6.27 13.85 13.52
N GLU A 369 6.02 15.14 13.40
CA GLU A 369 6.74 16.00 12.46
C GLU A 369 8.26 15.88 12.55
N GLN A 370 8.83 15.83 13.76
CA GLN A 370 10.28 15.75 13.94
C GLN A 370 10.87 14.43 13.42
N ILE A 371 10.14 13.34 13.54
CA ILE A 371 10.54 12.04 12.99
C ILE A 371 10.44 12.06 11.47
N LEU A 372 9.34 12.56 10.92
CA LEU A 372 9.14 12.66 9.47
C LEU A 372 10.18 13.58 8.80
N LYS A 373 10.50 14.71 9.43
CA LYS A 373 11.63 15.56 9.00
C LYS A 373 12.96 14.80 9.01
N GLN A 374 13.20 13.97 10.03
CA GLN A 374 14.42 13.18 10.11
C GLN A 374 14.47 12.11 9.01
N LEU A 375 13.35 11.45 8.70
CA LEU A 375 13.27 10.48 7.60
C LEU A 375 13.50 11.17 6.24
N ALA A 376 12.84 12.29 6.00
CA ALA A 376 13.05 13.11 4.80
C ALA A 376 14.52 13.56 4.65
N ARG A 377 15.14 13.98 5.77
CA ARG A 377 16.57 14.36 5.83
C ARG A 377 17.49 13.18 5.56
N THR A 378 17.16 11.99 6.06
CA THR A 378 17.97 10.79 5.80
C THR A 378 18.13 10.55 4.31
N TYR A 379 17.06 10.73 3.53
CA TYR A 379 17.12 10.62 2.08
C TYR A 379 17.84 11.83 1.45
N ALA A 380 17.38 13.05 1.73
CA ALA A 380 17.88 14.26 1.09
C ALA A 380 19.36 14.54 1.37
N ASP A 381 19.86 14.26 2.58
CA ASP A 381 21.27 14.47 2.95
C ASP A 381 22.20 13.39 2.36
N ALA A 382 21.70 12.19 2.11
CA ALA A 382 22.44 11.14 1.43
C ALA A 382 22.48 11.32 -0.10
N HIS A 383 21.55 12.11 -0.66
CA HIS A 383 21.49 12.40 -2.09
C HIS A 383 22.57 13.41 -2.49
N ALA A 384 23.28 13.14 -3.59
CA ALA A 384 24.44 13.91 -3.99
C ALA A 384 24.19 15.41 -4.21
N THR A 385 22.97 15.78 -4.63
CA THR A 385 22.63 17.16 -5.03
C THR A 385 21.41 17.75 -4.33
N MET A 386 20.51 16.94 -3.76
CA MET A 386 19.20 17.38 -3.26
C MET A 386 19.31 18.37 -2.09
N SER A 387 20.27 18.22 -1.21
CA SER A 387 20.51 19.12 -0.07
C SER A 387 21.52 20.26 -0.34
N ASN A 388 22.18 20.26 -1.52
CA ASN A 388 23.22 21.22 -1.87
C ASN A 388 22.67 22.53 -2.43
N ASN A 389 23.41 23.63 -2.21
CA ASN A 389 23.03 24.98 -2.64
C ASN A 389 23.38 25.31 -4.10
N ASP A 390 24.32 24.55 -4.69
CA ASP A 390 25.01 24.93 -5.93
C ASP A 390 24.45 24.21 -7.18
N THR A 391 23.35 23.46 -7.06
CA THR A 391 22.76 22.73 -8.17
C THR A 391 21.58 23.48 -8.79
N GLU A 392 21.53 23.48 -10.12
CA GLU A 392 20.39 23.93 -10.90
C GLU A 392 19.14 23.13 -10.51
N ARG A 393 18.00 23.80 -10.31
CA ARG A 393 16.79 23.21 -9.77
C ARG A 393 15.59 23.49 -10.64
N CYS A 394 14.58 22.66 -10.52
CA CYS A 394 13.38 22.62 -11.33
C CYS A 394 12.42 23.82 -11.16
N GLY A 395 12.90 25.01 -10.91
CA GLY A 395 12.08 26.22 -10.75
C GLY A 395 11.64 26.54 -9.33
N ALA A 396 11.43 25.56 -8.45
CA ALA A 396 11.21 25.77 -7.03
C ALA A 396 12.51 25.56 -6.25
N SER A 397 12.88 26.52 -5.42
CA SER A 397 14.14 26.46 -4.68
C SER A 397 13.94 25.94 -3.27
N PHE A 398 14.27 24.68 -3.01
CA PHE A 398 14.22 24.04 -1.69
C PHE A 398 15.57 24.08 -0.93
N TYR A 399 16.55 24.83 -1.41
CA TYR A 399 17.87 24.87 -0.77
C TYR A 399 17.84 25.39 0.67
N ARG A 400 16.94 26.37 0.97
CA ARG A 400 16.79 26.91 2.33
C ARG A 400 16.31 25.87 3.33
N THR A 401 15.56 24.88 2.87
CA THR A 401 15.08 23.76 3.65
C THR A 401 15.97 22.52 3.50
N ARG A 402 17.09 22.65 2.77
CA ARG A 402 18.04 21.58 2.50
C ARG A 402 17.37 20.36 1.84
N GLY A 403 16.56 20.58 0.83
CA GLY A 403 15.90 19.54 0.04
C GLY A 403 14.73 18.83 0.70
N ILE A 404 14.13 19.39 1.76
CA ILE A 404 12.90 18.81 2.35
C ILE A 404 11.81 19.87 2.47
N ILE A 405 10.54 19.47 2.43
CA ILE A 405 9.39 20.36 2.60
C ILE A 405 8.20 19.62 3.22
N ASN A 406 7.37 20.33 4.00
CA ASN A 406 6.04 19.84 4.35
C ASN A 406 5.13 19.91 3.11
N GLY A 407 4.38 18.83 2.81
CA GLY A 407 3.58 18.73 1.60
C GLY A 407 2.59 19.88 1.43
N ALA A 408 1.79 20.20 2.45
CA ALA A 408 0.83 21.29 2.39
C ALA A 408 1.48 22.68 2.29
N LEU A 409 2.72 22.85 2.77
CA LEU A 409 3.47 24.10 2.59
C LEU A 409 3.95 24.25 1.15
N TRP A 410 4.18 23.17 0.43
CA TRP A 410 4.51 23.19 -0.99
C TRP A 410 3.26 23.46 -1.83
N TYR A 411 2.29 22.57 -1.78
CA TYR A 411 0.93 22.74 -2.31
C TYR A 411 -0.05 21.80 -1.61
N SER A 412 -1.25 22.28 -1.34
CA SER A 412 -2.21 21.54 -0.53
C SER A 412 -3.17 20.72 -1.39
N PHE A 413 -3.31 19.41 -1.07
CA PHE A 413 -4.27 18.53 -1.72
C PHE A 413 -4.75 17.43 -0.78
N ALA A 414 -5.99 16.94 -1.01
CA ALA A 414 -6.57 15.84 -0.27
C ALA A 414 -6.45 14.52 -1.06
N GLY A 415 -6.55 13.40 -0.36
CA GLY A 415 -6.59 12.07 -0.98
C GLY A 415 -5.24 11.51 -1.38
N GLY A 416 -4.15 12.03 -0.81
CA GLY A 416 -2.79 11.51 -0.98
C GLY A 416 -2.53 10.23 -0.18
N MET A 417 -1.66 9.35 -0.70
CA MET A 417 -1.25 8.11 -0.06
C MET A 417 -0.48 8.35 1.23
N SER A 418 0.33 9.41 1.30
CA SER A 418 1.16 9.76 2.46
C SER A 418 0.30 10.05 3.69
N ASP A 419 -0.69 10.93 3.57
CA ASP A 419 -1.64 11.26 4.64
C ASP A 419 -2.46 10.03 5.05
N PHE A 420 -2.89 9.21 4.07
CA PHE A 420 -3.63 7.97 4.30
C PHE A 420 -2.80 6.99 5.15
N ASN A 421 -1.55 6.71 4.78
CA ASN A 421 -0.65 5.84 5.55
C ASN A 421 -0.51 6.31 6.99
N TYR A 422 -0.22 7.60 7.17
CA TYR A 422 -0.01 8.18 8.49
C TYR A 422 -1.25 8.09 9.38
N LEU A 423 -2.43 8.41 8.85
CA LEU A 423 -3.66 8.48 9.65
C LEU A 423 -4.34 7.14 9.87
N HIS A 424 -4.21 6.18 8.93
CA HIS A 424 -4.88 4.89 9.02
C HIS A 424 -4.05 3.79 9.66
N THR A 425 -2.70 3.86 9.57
CA THR A 425 -1.79 2.77 9.97
C THR A 425 -0.68 3.25 10.92
N ASN A 426 0.25 2.35 11.24
CA ASN A 426 1.50 2.69 11.94
C ASN A 426 2.56 3.28 11.02
N CYS A 427 2.35 3.27 9.69
CA CYS A 427 3.36 3.57 8.69
C CYS A 427 3.66 5.07 8.59
N LEU A 428 4.93 5.42 8.63
CA LEU A 428 5.43 6.76 8.33
C LEU A 428 5.93 6.81 6.89
N GLU A 429 5.31 7.65 6.05
CA GLU A 429 5.65 7.77 4.63
C GLU A 429 6.25 9.13 4.30
N ILE A 430 7.25 9.14 3.43
CA ILE A 430 7.77 10.31 2.74
C ILE A 430 7.48 10.20 1.24
N THR A 431 7.39 11.35 0.56
CA THR A 431 7.30 11.43 -0.90
C THR A 431 8.60 12.00 -1.44
N VAL A 432 9.23 11.31 -2.38
CA VAL A 432 10.50 11.70 -2.97
C VAL A 432 10.29 12.12 -4.42
N GLU A 433 10.54 13.37 -4.71
CA GLU A 433 10.62 13.89 -6.08
C GLU A 433 12.08 13.79 -6.54
N LEU A 434 12.31 12.90 -7.50
CA LEU A 434 13.64 12.37 -7.84
C LEU A 434 14.43 13.26 -8.80
N GLY A 435 13.76 14.11 -9.56
CA GLY A 435 14.39 14.97 -10.56
C GLY A 435 13.37 15.83 -11.30
N CYS A 436 13.87 16.84 -12.02
CA CYS A 436 13.03 17.81 -12.75
C CYS A 436 12.29 17.17 -13.92
N ASP A 437 12.95 16.27 -14.60
CA ASP A 437 12.40 15.56 -15.74
C ASP A 437 11.62 14.32 -15.29
N LYS A 438 10.37 14.22 -15.71
CA LYS A 438 9.50 13.09 -15.37
C LYS A 438 9.86 11.82 -16.14
N PHE A 439 10.36 12.00 -17.36
CA PHE A 439 10.78 10.91 -18.24
C PHE A 439 12.16 11.25 -18.84
N PRO A 440 13.24 11.18 -18.03
CA PRO A 440 14.58 11.51 -18.50
C PRO A 440 15.07 10.55 -19.59
N SER A 441 16.06 10.97 -20.37
CA SER A 441 16.69 10.09 -21.39
C SER A 441 17.36 8.88 -20.73
N GLU A 442 17.52 7.78 -21.47
CA GLU A 442 18.23 6.59 -20.95
C GLU A 442 19.67 6.88 -20.50
N ALA A 443 20.32 7.87 -21.12
CA ALA A 443 21.66 8.30 -20.74
C ALA A 443 21.74 8.82 -19.29
N GLU A 444 20.63 9.35 -18.75
CA GLU A 444 20.54 9.85 -17.37
C GLU A 444 20.28 8.72 -16.34
N LEU A 445 19.84 7.54 -16.75
CA LEU A 445 19.47 6.47 -15.82
C LEU A 445 20.63 6.00 -14.93
N TYR A 446 21.85 5.88 -15.48
CA TYR A 446 23.02 5.53 -14.69
C TYR A 446 23.47 6.64 -13.73
N PRO A 447 23.61 7.91 -14.16
CA PRO A 447 23.78 9.04 -13.25
C PRO A 447 22.76 9.09 -12.12
N GLU A 448 21.46 8.92 -12.43
CA GLU A 448 20.40 8.94 -11.43
C GLU A 448 20.47 7.75 -10.46
N TRP A 449 20.79 6.56 -10.95
CA TRP A 449 21.07 5.41 -10.09
C TRP A 449 22.21 5.71 -9.10
N LYS A 450 23.30 6.31 -9.55
CA LYS A 450 24.42 6.69 -8.69
C LYS A 450 24.02 7.71 -7.63
N ARG A 451 23.13 8.67 -7.96
CA ARG A 451 22.65 9.70 -7.02
C ARG A 451 21.70 9.13 -5.98
N ASN A 452 20.89 8.13 -6.34
CA ASN A 452 19.76 7.65 -5.54
C ASN A 452 20.00 6.32 -4.83
N LYS A 453 20.99 5.52 -5.23
CA LYS A 453 21.28 4.22 -4.61
C LYS A 453 21.54 4.34 -3.09
N GLU A 454 22.45 5.23 -2.72
CA GLU A 454 22.77 5.43 -1.30
C GLU A 454 21.61 6.05 -0.50
N PRO A 455 20.90 7.06 -0.99
CA PRO A 455 19.67 7.55 -0.36
C PRO A 455 18.61 6.47 -0.08
N LEU A 456 18.35 5.60 -1.06
CA LEU A 456 17.40 4.49 -0.89
C LEU A 456 17.86 3.50 0.19
N LEU A 457 19.15 3.09 0.19
CA LEU A 457 19.69 2.20 1.22
C LEU A 457 19.66 2.85 2.60
N SER A 458 20.07 4.10 2.74
CA SER A 458 20.05 4.85 3.99
C SER A 458 18.63 5.03 4.53
N PHE A 459 17.65 5.22 3.63
CA PHE A 459 16.25 5.28 4.00
C PHE A 459 15.74 3.92 4.50
N ILE A 460 16.06 2.83 3.83
CA ILE A 460 15.71 1.47 4.27
C ILE A 460 16.28 1.20 5.68
N GLU A 461 17.56 1.46 5.90
CA GLU A 461 18.23 1.28 7.19
C GLU A 461 17.62 2.12 8.32
N SER A 462 17.04 3.28 7.97
CA SER A 462 16.46 4.20 8.97
C SER A 462 15.25 3.63 9.71
N VAL A 463 14.65 2.54 9.25
CA VAL A 463 13.57 1.83 9.95
C VAL A 463 14.02 1.26 11.31
N HIS A 464 15.32 1.04 11.49
CA HIS A 464 15.90 0.54 12.75
C HIS A 464 16.13 1.63 13.80
N ARG A 465 15.61 2.84 13.60
CA ARG A 465 15.65 3.94 14.58
C ARG A 465 14.47 3.86 15.55
N GLY A 466 14.68 4.31 16.78
CA GLY A 466 13.62 4.35 17.80
C GLY A 466 13.55 3.08 18.64
N ILE A 467 12.37 2.50 18.76
CA ILE A 467 12.13 1.33 19.61
C ILE A 467 11.35 0.24 18.87
N LYS A 468 11.56 -0.98 19.33
CA LYS A 468 10.77 -2.17 18.98
C LYS A 468 10.52 -2.99 20.24
N GLY A 469 9.54 -3.84 20.24
CA GLY A 469 9.28 -4.72 21.38
C GLY A 469 8.04 -5.56 21.19
N VAL A 470 7.74 -6.36 22.21
CA VAL A 470 6.57 -7.23 22.26
C VAL A 470 5.68 -6.81 23.43
N VAL A 471 4.37 -6.75 23.20
CA VAL A 471 3.36 -6.65 24.25
C VAL A 471 2.76 -8.03 24.43
N GLN A 472 2.89 -8.61 25.61
CA GLN A 472 2.42 -9.96 25.91
C GLN A 472 1.64 -9.99 27.24
N ASP A 473 0.84 -11.02 27.42
CA ASP A 473 0.20 -11.30 28.70
C ASP A 473 1.17 -12.01 29.66
N VAL A 474 0.74 -12.24 30.91
CA VAL A 474 1.54 -12.96 31.92
C VAL A 474 1.84 -14.41 31.54
N GLY A 475 1.11 -14.98 30.61
CA GLY A 475 1.37 -16.32 30.05
C GLY A 475 2.37 -16.32 28.89
N GLY A 476 2.88 -15.15 28.49
CA GLY A 476 3.82 -15.01 27.38
C GLY A 476 3.15 -14.96 25.99
N ASN A 477 1.81 -14.90 25.91
CA ASN A 477 1.11 -14.79 24.63
C ASN A 477 1.13 -13.35 24.16
N GLY A 478 1.47 -13.13 22.89
CA GLY A 478 1.43 -11.80 22.27
C GLY A 478 0.02 -11.21 22.25
N ILE A 479 -0.09 -9.91 22.48
CA ILE A 479 -1.37 -9.20 22.47
C ILE A 479 -1.47 -8.39 21.19
N LYS A 480 -2.25 -8.86 20.21
CA LYS A 480 -2.58 -8.14 18.97
C LYS A 480 -3.37 -6.87 19.24
N GLY A 481 -3.04 -5.79 18.54
CA GLY A 481 -3.76 -4.53 18.61
C GLY A 481 -3.61 -3.78 19.95
N ALA A 482 -2.64 -4.18 20.80
CA ALA A 482 -2.26 -3.37 21.96
C ALA A 482 -1.71 -2.03 21.48
N THR A 483 -2.05 -0.96 22.17
CA THR A 483 -1.67 0.41 21.82
C THR A 483 -0.41 0.82 22.59
N ILE A 484 0.58 1.35 21.88
CA ILE A 484 1.79 1.97 22.43
C ILE A 484 1.71 3.48 22.23
N SER A 485 1.53 4.19 23.33
CA SER A 485 1.49 5.66 23.37
C SER A 485 2.82 6.22 23.81
N VAL A 486 3.23 7.35 23.24
CA VAL A 486 4.42 8.12 23.64
C VAL A 486 3.95 9.45 24.21
N ARG A 487 4.37 9.76 25.45
CA ARG A 487 3.97 11.01 26.12
C ARG A 487 4.41 12.22 25.30
N GLY A 488 3.46 13.13 25.00
CA GLY A 488 3.69 14.32 24.22
C GLY A 488 3.52 14.14 22.71
N ILE A 489 3.33 12.92 22.21
CA ILE A 489 3.06 12.63 20.79
C ILE A 489 1.66 12.02 20.68
N ARG A 490 0.74 12.72 20.02
CA ARG A 490 -0.66 12.28 19.84
C ARG A 490 -0.82 11.35 18.61
N LYS A 491 0.07 10.39 18.49
CA LYS A 491 0.03 9.32 17.49
C LYS A 491 0.50 8.05 18.16
N ASP A 492 -0.41 7.14 18.34
CA ASP A 492 -0.13 5.82 18.90
C ASP A 492 0.18 4.83 17.78
N VAL A 493 0.95 3.79 18.08
CA VAL A 493 1.10 2.62 17.23
C VAL A 493 0.44 1.41 17.88
N THR A 494 0.07 0.45 17.07
CA THR A 494 -0.56 -0.80 17.52
C THR A 494 0.34 -1.99 17.24
N THR A 495 0.24 -3.01 18.09
CA THR A 495 0.97 -4.26 17.90
C THR A 495 0.40 -5.09 16.75
N ALA A 496 1.29 -5.82 16.05
CA ALA A 496 0.95 -6.80 15.02
C ALA A 496 0.34 -8.08 15.62
N GLU A 497 0.21 -9.14 14.83
CA GLU A 497 -0.49 -10.39 15.21
C GLU A 497 0.13 -11.04 16.44
N ASP A 498 1.47 -11.11 16.50
CA ASP A 498 2.23 -11.76 17.56
C ASP A 498 2.58 -10.83 18.74
N GLY A 499 1.96 -9.65 18.77
CA GLY A 499 2.13 -8.67 19.82
C GLY A 499 3.36 -7.78 19.66
N ASP A 500 4.11 -7.91 18.59
CA ASP A 500 5.26 -7.06 18.32
C ASP A 500 4.85 -5.70 17.74
N TYR A 501 5.73 -4.71 17.92
CA TYR A 501 5.53 -3.34 17.49
C TYR A 501 6.84 -2.64 17.17
N TRP A 502 6.73 -1.63 16.33
CA TRP A 502 7.79 -0.69 15.98
C TRP A 502 7.30 0.73 16.19
N ARG A 503 8.13 1.56 16.80
CA ARG A 503 7.86 2.97 16.99
C ARG A 503 9.11 3.77 16.69
N LEU A 504 9.14 4.46 15.55
CA LEU A 504 10.24 5.35 15.22
C LEU A 504 10.23 6.55 16.16
N LEU A 505 11.38 6.85 16.76
CA LEU A 505 11.58 7.92 17.73
C LEU A 505 12.97 8.53 17.56
N ASN A 506 13.07 9.83 17.78
CA ASN A 506 14.34 10.52 17.85
C ASN A 506 15.07 10.22 19.17
N PRO A 507 16.41 10.40 19.22
CA PRO A 507 17.17 10.32 20.46
C PRO A 507 16.59 11.20 21.56
N GLY A 508 16.67 10.74 22.81
CA GLY A 508 16.14 11.45 23.96
C GLY A 508 15.44 10.57 24.98
N THR A 509 14.81 11.18 25.95
CA THR A 509 14.04 10.46 26.96
C THR A 509 12.56 10.43 26.60
N HIS A 510 11.97 9.25 26.55
CA HIS A 510 10.58 9.02 26.24
C HIS A 510 9.87 8.28 27.37
N ILE A 511 8.60 8.58 27.59
CA ILE A 511 7.71 7.79 28.45
C ILE A 511 6.73 7.07 27.52
N LEU A 512 6.80 5.75 27.58
CA LEU A 512 6.00 4.85 26.77
C LEU A 512 4.91 4.23 27.62
N THR A 513 3.73 4.06 27.06
CA THR A 513 2.62 3.40 27.75
C THR A 513 1.99 2.36 26.85
N ALA A 514 1.95 1.12 27.31
CA ALA A 514 1.23 0.04 26.64
C ALA A 514 -0.15 -0.13 27.27
N THR A 515 -1.19 -0.24 26.45
CA THR A 515 -2.57 -0.51 26.86
C THR A 515 -3.25 -1.48 25.90
N ALA A 516 -4.09 -2.36 26.45
CA ALA A 516 -4.94 -3.23 25.65
C ALA A 516 -6.30 -3.41 26.35
N LYS A 517 -7.36 -3.64 25.54
CA LYS A 517 -8.71 -3.83 26.10
C LYS A 517 -8.76 -5.06 27.00
N GLY A 518 -9.19 -4.88 28.25
CA GLY A 518 -9.25 -5.95 29.26
C GLY A 518 -7.93 -6.25 29.96
N TYR A 519 -6.91 -5.41 29.77
CA TYR A 519 -5.60 -5.54 30.41
C TYR A 519 -5.22 -4.30 31.21
N SER A 520 -4.30 -4.47 32.16
CA SER A 520 -3.70 -3.39 32.92
C SER A 520 -2.84 -2.49 32.03
N ARG A 521 -2.73 -1.22 32.40
CA ARG A 521 -1.85 -0.25 31.75
C ARG A 521 -0.44 -0.34 32.35
N VAL A 522 0.60 -0.37 31.51
CA VAL A 522 2.00 -0.38 31.93
C VAL A 522 2.77 0.74 31.27
N SER A 523 3.51 1.54 32.05
CA SER A 523 4.34 2.62 31.53
C SER A 523 5.81 2.38 31.82
N LYS A 524 6.69 2.74 30.87
CA LYS A 524 8.15 2.64 30.99
C LYS A 524 8.82 3.95 30.54
N ARG A 525 9.83 4.39 31.26
CA ARG A 525 10.71 5.47 30.86
C ARG A 525 11.93 4.89 30.15
N VAL A 526 12.23 5.36 28.95
CA VAL A 526 13.35 4.91 28.10
C VAL A 526 14.19 6.08 27.69
N TYR A 527 15.51 5.87 27.61
CA TYR A 527 16.45 6.81 27.05
C TYR A 527 17.03 6.22 25.76
N LEU A 528 16.93 6.97 24.66
CA LEU A 528 17.50 6.63 23.35
C LEU A 528 18.75 7.50 23.11
N PRO A 529 19.95 6.91 23.02
CA PRO A 529 21.17 7.66 22.73
C PRO A 529 21.21 8.17 21.29
N HIS A 530 22.05 9.16 21.03
CA HIS A 530 22.18 9.77 19.68
C HIS A 530 22.80 8.81 18.66
N ASN A 531 23.68 7.92 19.08
CA ASN A 531 24.42 6.99 18.21
C ASN A 531 23.82 5.58 18.33
N MET A 532 22.58 5.40 17.87
CA MET A 532 21.94 4.09 17.84
C MET A 532 22.07 3.48 16.43
N ASP A 533 22.71 2.33 16.37
CA ASP A 533 22.79 1.51 15.15
C ASP A 533 21.57 0.58 14.99
N LYS A 534 20.82 0.35 16.08
CA LYS A 534 19.65 -0.53 16.14
C LYS A 534 18.57 0.05 17.05
N ALA A 535 17.32 -0.27 16.76
CA ALA A 535 16.20 0.09 17.62
C ALA A 535 16.36 -0.49 19.04
N GLY A 536 16.04 0.33 20.04
CA GLY A 536 16.03 -0.12 21.45
C GLY A 536 14.88 -1.11 21.67
N ARG A 537 15.14 -2.22 22.39
CA ARG A 537 14.10 -3.20 22.73
C ARG A 537 13.35 -2.81 24.00
N VAL A 538 12.01 -2.71 23.91
CA VAL A 538 11.15 -2.38 25.05
C VAL A 538 9.92 -3.29 25.02
N ASP A 539 9.94 -4.35 25.78
CA ASP A 539 8.81 -5.29 25.90
C ASP A 539 7.86 -4.86 27.04
N PHE A 540 6.58 -5.22 26.93
CA PHE A 540 5.57 -4.97 27.98
C PHE A 540 4.86 -6.28 28.31
N VAL A 541 4.63 -6.51 29.60
CA VAL A 541 3.78 -7.58 30.11
C VAL A 541 2.55 -6.95 30.73
N LEU A 542 1.36 -7.26 30.21
CA LEU A 542 0.09 -6.73 30.69
C LEU A 542 -0.69 -7.83 31.41
N GLU A 543 -1.28 -7.49 32.56
CA GLU A 543 -2.12 -8.41 33.33
C GLU A 543 -3.58 -8.25 32.91
N LYS A 544 -4.31 -9.35 32.76
CA LYS A 544 -5.76 -9.30 32.55
C LYS A 544 -6.44 -8.71 33.76
N VAL A 545 -7.21 -7.67 33.54
CA VAL A 545 -8.07 -7.08 34.59
C VAL A 545 -9.25 -8.02 34.77
N GLY A 546 -9.26 -8.76 35.90
CA GLY A 546 -10.40 -9.60 36.25
C GLY A 546 -11.63 -8.71 36.44
N ILE A 547 -12.73 -9.06 35.85
CA ILE A 547 -14.03 -8.43 36.15
C ILE A 547 -14.42 -8.94 37.54
N PHE A 548 -14.06 -8.22 38.59
CA PHE A 548 -14.64 -8.46 39.89
C PHE A 548 -16.08 -7.97 39.89
N VAL A 549 -16.99 -8.88 39.66
CA VAL A 549 -18.42 -8.62 39.90
C VAL A 549 -18.61 -8.64 41.41
N PHE A 550 -18.57 -7.47 42.05
CA PHE A 550 -19.01 -7.34 43.41
C PHE A 550 -20.53 -7.48 43.46
N ILE A 551 -21.03 -8.67 43.77
CA ILE A 551 -22.43 -8.86 44.14
C ILE A 551 -22.57 -8.39 45.57
N ILE A 552 -22.97 -7.13 45.79
CA ILE A 552 -23.40 -6.65 47.10
C ILE A 552 -24.85 -7.10 47.31
N LEU A 553 -25.02 -8.18 48.04
CA LEU A 553 -26.34 -8.62 48.52
C LEU A 553 -26.77 -7.73 49.66
N PHE A 554 -27.55 -6.72 49.41
CA PHE A 554 -28.34 -6.03 50.45
C PHE A 554 -29.59 -6.87 50.76
N LYS A 555 -29.59 -7.55 51.89
CA LYS A 555 -30.82 -8.10 52.47
C LYS A 555 -31.55 -6.99 53.22
N GLN A 556 -32.50 -6.37 52.60
CA GLN A 556 -33.50 -5.56 53.31
C GLN A 556 -34.87 -6.26 53.18
N PHE A 557 -35.55 -6.36 54.30
CA PHE A 557 -36.84 -7.01 54.45
C PHE A 557 -37.85 -6.46 53.41
N HIS A 558 -38.52 -7.37 52.70
CA HIS A 558 -39.62 -7.16 51.75
C HIS A 558 -39.29 -6.46 50.42
N SER A 559 -38.72 -7.19 49.56
CA SER A 559 -38.84 -7.26 48.08
C SER A 559 -37.50 -7.46 47.38
N ASN A 560 -37.39 -8.51 46.55
CA ASN A 560 -36.24 -8.78 45.68
C ASN A 560 -36.23 -7.76 44.53
N ILE A 561 -35.33 -6.78 44.58
CA ILE A 561 -35.00 -5.94 43.43
C ILE A 561 -33.50 -6.17 43.13
N LEU A 562 -33.22 -6.82 41.99
CA LEU A 562 -31.89 -6.92 41.44
C LEU A 562 -31.55 -5.60 40.73
N PHE A 563 -30.59 -4.83 41.26
CA PHE A 563 -29.98 -3.73 40.56
C PHE A 563 -28.68 -4.20 39.92
N TYR A 564 -28.60 -4.24 38.62
CA TYR A 564 -27.36 -4.31 37.86
C TYR A 564 -26.73 -2.91 37.82
N ILE A 565 -25.65 -2.70 38.57
CA ILE A 565 -24.81 -1.51 38.40
C ILE A 565 -23.63 -1.94 37.53
N SER A 566 -23.66 -1.56 36.28
CA SER A 566 -22.51 -1.62 35.38
C SER A 566 -21.57 -0.45 35.73
N PHE A 567 -20.45 -0.73 36.34
CA PHE A 567 -19.35 0.24 36.42
C PHE A 567 -18.54 0.13 35.12
N LEU A 568 -18.97 0.86 34.11
CA LEU A 568 -18.16 1.23 32.96
C LEU A 568 -17.50 2.59 33.26
N ASP A 569 -16.18 2.62 33.16
CA ASP A 569 -15.33 3.81 33.00
C ASP A 569 -15.38 4.89 34.10
N THR A 570 -14.82 4.59 35.30
CA THR A 570 -14.44 5.64 36.23
C THR A 570 -12.92 5.72 36.53
N TRP A 571 -12.08 4.95 35.81
CA TRP A 571 -10.61 5.00 36.02
C TRP A 571 -9.91 6.10 35.23
N ASP A 572 -10.57 6.79 34.30
CA ASP A 572 -10.00 7.94 33.59
C ASP A 572 -9.98 9.26 34.41
N ARG A 573 -10.51 9.27 35.64
CA ARG A 573 -10.58 10.50 36.45
C ARG A 573 -9.45 10.69 37.46
N PHE A 574 -8.58 9.71 37.67
CA PHE A 574 -7.45 9.85 38.56
C PHE A 574 -6.13 9.51 37.86
N ASP A 575 -5.67 10.40 37.01
CA ASP A 575 -4.27 10.48 36.62
C ASP A 575 -3.61 11.60 37.44
N PRO A 576 -2.77 11.28 38.46
CA PRO A 576 -2.09 12.32 39.22
C PRO A 576 -1.12 13.15 38.36
N TYR A 577 -0.87 12.77 37.10
CA TYR A 577 0.00 13.49 36.16
C TYR A 577 -0.74 14.44 35.23
N ASN A 578 -2.08 14.46 35.23
CA ASN A 578 -2.89 15.37 34.40
C ASN A 578 -2.89 16.83 34.92
N GLN A 579 -2.25 17.11 36.04
CA GLN A 579 -2.12 18.47 36.58
C GLN A 579 -0.98 19.30 35.97
N PHE A 580 -0.15 18.71 35.09
CA PHE A 580 1.02 19.41 34.50
C PHE A 580 0.85 19.88 33.05
N GLU A 581 -0.32 19.73 32.44
CA GLU A 581 -0.59 20.27 31.08
C GLU A 581 -0.93 21.79 31.06
N ARG A 582 -0.64 22.52 32.13
CA ARG A 582 -0.95 23.97 32.20
C ARG A 582 0.25 24.88 32.00
N TYR A 583 1.33 24.43 31.39
CA TYR A 583 2.46 25.31 31.07
C TYR A 583 2.94 25.08 29.64
N SER A 584 2.64 26.04 28.80
CA SER A 584 3.43 26.77 27.80
C SER A 584 2.66 27.06 26.50
N GLU A 585 1.77 28.02 26.56
CA GLU A 585 1.65 29.02 25.49
C GLU A 585 1.94 30.37 26.12
N PRO A 586 2.77 31.24 25.52
CA PRO A 586 2.99 32.59 26.06
C PRO A 586 1.69 33.40 25.86
N ASP A 587 1.12 33.85 26.97
CA ASP A 587 0.06 34.83 27.01
C ASP A 587 0.55 36.14 26.35
N VAL A 588 -0.08 36.48 25.23
CA VAL A 588 -0.19 37.90 24.85
C VAL A 588 -1.55 38.37 25.37
N SER A 589 -1.47 39.06 26.49
CA SER A 589 -2.59 39.77 27.08
C SER A 589 -3.06 40.88 26.17
N GLU A 590 -4.31 40.84 25.72
CA GLU A 590 -5.13 42.02 25.57
C GLU A 590 -6.59 41.70 25.90
N GLY A 591 -7.13 42.45 26.84
CA GLY A 591 -8.44 42.28 27.36
C GLY A 591 -9.54 42.62 26.35
N GLY A 592 -10.63 41.88 26.43
CA GLY A 592 -11.84 42.21 25.70
C GLY A 592 -12.85 41.06 25.70
N LEU A 593 -13.86 41.17 26.56
CA LEU A 593 -15.22 40.62 26.46
C LEU A 593 -15.42 39.32 25.65
N GLU A 594 -15.78 38.25 26.32
CA GLU A 594 -16.37 37.03 25.74
C GLU A 594 -17.50 37.40 24.75
N ARG A 595 -17.15 37.38 23.46
CA ARG A 595 -18.14 37.27 22.39
C ARG A 595 -18.44 35.78 22.19
N GLN A 596 -19.60 35.33 22.65
CA GLN A 596 -20.21 34.09 22.15
C GLN A 596 -20.21 34.17 20.60
N GLU A 597 -19.37 33.36 19.95
CA GLU A 597 -19.37 33.24 18.50
C GLU A 597 -20.72 32.72 18.04
N LYS A 598 -21.51 33.59 17.39
CA LYS A 598 -22.78 33.21 16.80
C LYS A 598 -22.54 32.16 15.72
N PRO A 599 -23.37 31.10 15.63
CA PRO A 599 -23.25 30.08 14.60
C PRO A 599 -23.28 30.69 13.20
N TRP A 600 -22.55 30.08 12.24
CA TRP A 600 -22.42 30.57 10.86
C TRP A 600 -23.76 30.88 10.15
N TRP A 601 -24.82 30.14 10.49
CA TRP A 601 -26.19 30.35 9.96
C TRP A 601 -26.89 31.58 10.53
N TRP A 602 -26.44 32.13 11.66
CA TRP A 602 -27.08 33.32 12.28
C TRP A 602 -27.03 34.54 11.36
N THR A 603 -25.93 34.72 10.62
CA THR A 603 -25.77 35.84 9.68
C THR A 603 -26.74 35.75 8.52
N TYR A 604 -27.06 34.53 8.03
CA TYR A 604 -27.99 34.31 6.95
C TYR A 604 -29.44 34.67 7.34
N PHE A 605 -29.90 34.23 8.51
CA PHE A 605 -31.26 34.49 8.97
C PHE A 605 -31.44 35.93 9.49
N SER A 606 -30.40 36.56 10.04
CA SER A 606 -30.47 37.98 10.49
C SER A 606 -30.52 38.98 9.33
N GLN A 607 -29.97 38.61 8.15
CA GLN A 607 -30.03 39.47 6.95
C GLN A 607 -31.27 39.24 6.11
N SER A 608 -31.89 38.07 6.16
CA SER A 608 -33.07 37.72 5.35
C SER A 608 -34.42 38.06 6.00
N GLY A 609 -34.44 38.47 7.27
CA GLY A 609 -35.69 38.74 8.01
C GLY A 609 -36.55 37.51 8.27
N ILE A 610 -36.05 36.30 8.05
CA ILE A 610 -36.75 35.02 8.24
C ILE A 610 -36.28 34.42 9.56
N SER A 611 -37.22 33.96 10.40
CA SER A 611 -36.87 33.28 11.64
C SER A 611 -36.33 31.88 11.37
N PRO A 612 -35.21 31.47 12.02
CA PRO A 612 -34.64 30.16 11.83
C PRO A 612 -35.60 29.05 12.28
N PRO A 613 -35.61 27.89 11.60
CA PRO A 613 -36.47 26.77 11.98
C PRO A 613 -36.19 26.25 13.38
N HIS A 614 -37.19 25.80 14.09
CA HIS A 614 -37.12 25.37 15.50
C HIS A 614 -36.09 24.24 15.78
N TRP A 615 -35.79 23.39 14.78
CA TRP A 615 -34.77 22.34 14.90
C TRP A 615 -33.33 22.88 14.90
N LEU A 616 -33.09 24.04 14.28
CA LEU A 616 -31.80 24.71 14.24
C LEU A 616 -31.46 25.43 15.56
N LEU A 617 -32.51 25.83 16.31
CA LEU A 617 -32.39 26.48 17.62
C LEU A 617 -32.09 25.50 18.76
N ARG A 618 -32.23 24.18 18.53
CA ARG A 618 -31.90 23.12 19.51
C ARG A 618 -30.48 22.62 19.45
N SER A 619 -29.65 23.12 18.53
CA SER A 619 -28.26 22.74 18.34
C SER A 619 -27.26 23.79 18.86
N VAL A 620 -27.69 24.73 19.68
CA VAL A 620 -26.85 25.71 20.38
C VAL A 620 -26.73 25.36 21.86
#